data_256cc4d6ace2a1303ad816233c228a5d
#
_entry.id   256cc4d6ace2a1303ad816233c228a5d
#
_cell.length_a   1.000
_cell.length_b   1.000
_cell.length_c   1.000
_cell.angle_alpha   90.00
_cell.angle_beta   90.00
_cell.angle_gamma   90.00
#
_symmetry.space_group_name_H-M   'P 1'
#
loop_
_entity.id
_entity.type
_entity.pdbx_description
1 polymer ?
#
loop_
_entity_poly.entity_id
_entity_poly.type
_entity_poly.pdbx_seq_one_letter_code
_entity_poly.pdbx_strand_id
1 'polypeptide(L)' 'MKWYTAYLHRTEEILACGTAQQVAGALGMKVGSFYTAVTRSRTWENSKYDFVIEDINERKFKKEYAL' A
#
# COMPACT_ATOMS: atom_id res chain seq x y z
N MET A 1 -12.54 2.77 2.90
CA MET A 1 -11.42 1.83 3.10
C MET A 1 -10.30 2.17 2.14
N LYS A 2 -9.08 2.23 2.63
CA LYS A 2 -7.92 2.53 1.80
C LYS A 2 -7.21 1.25 1.39
N TRP A 3 -6.85 1.18 0.14
CA TRP A 3 -6.12 0.06 -0.44
C TRP A 3 -4.74 0.52 -0.87
N TYR A 4 -3.74 -0.21 -0.48
CA TYR A 4 -2.35 0.13 -0.76
C TYR A 4 -1.73 -0.90 -1.69
N THR A 5 -0.93 -0.43 -2.64
CA THR A 5 -0.08 -1.28 -3.45
C THR A 5 1.35 -0.82 -3.23
N ALA A 6 2.21 -1.72 -2.76
CA ALA A 6 3.62 -1.45 -2.54
C ALA A 6 4.46 -2.12 -3.63
N TYR A 7 5.39 -1.38 -4.20
CA TYR A 7 6.29 -1.94 -5.21
C TYR A 7 7.68 -1.33 -5.10
N LEU A 8 8.65 -2.02 -5.65
CA LEU A 8 10.04 -1.55 -5.67
C LEU A 8 10.16 -0.39 -6.66
N HIS A 9 10.76 0.71 -6.21
CA HIS A 9 10.93 1.89 -7.04
C HIS A 9 11.78 1.60 -8.28
N ARG A 10 12.85 0.80 -8.13
CA ARG A 10 13.80 0.52 -9.21
C ARG A 10 13.23 -0.31 -10.35
N THR A 11 12.48 -1.35 -10.00
CA THR A 11 12.04 -2.37 -10.98
C THR A 11 10.55 -2.32 -11.23
N GLU A 12 9.81 -1.54 -10.44
CA GLU A 12 8.35 -1.47 -10.46
C GLU A 12 7.68 -2.83 -10.18
N GLU A 13 8.43 -3.74 -9.53
CA GLU A 13 7.90 -5.03 -9.14
C GLU A 13 6.94 -4.88 -7.97
N ILE A 14 5.73 -5.44 -8.11
CA ILE A 14 4.72 -5.40 -7.07
C ILE A 14 5.12 -6.36 -5.95
N LEU A 15 5.24 -5.83 -4.72
CA LEU A 15 5.62 -6.60 -3.55
C LEU A 15 4.42 -7.06 -2.75
N ALA A 16 3.43 -6.20 -2.60
CA ALA A 16 2.24 -6.50 -1.81
C ALA A 16 1.12 -5.53 -2.15
N CYS A 17 -0.11 -5.96 -1.95
CA CYS A 17 -1.27 -5.08 -2.06
C CYS A 17 -2.31 -5.50 -1.03
N GLY A 18 -3.12 -4.54 -0.60
CA GLY A 18 -4.17 -4.78 0.39
C GLY A 18 -4.33 -3.62 1.35
N THR A 19 -4.86 -3.92 2.54
CA THR A 19 -4.98 -2.91 3.60
C THR A 19 -3.61 -2.56 4.15
N ALA A 20 -3.53 -1.45 4.90
CA ALA A 20 -2.26 -1.04 5.52
C ALA A 20 -1.65 -2.16 6.38
N GLN A 21 -2.46 -2.85 7.15
CA GLN A 21 -1.99 -3.96 7.98
C GLN A 21 -1.44 -5.11 7.14
N GLN A 22 -2.12 -5.46 6.07
CA GLN A 22 -1.70 -6.56 5.19
C GLN A 22 -0.38 -6.24 4.49
N VAL A 23 -0.27 -5.04 3.95
CA VAL A 23 0.96 -4.63 3.26
C VAL A 23 2.12 -4.49 4.24
N ALA A 24 1.89 -3.88 5.41
CA ALA A 24 2.92 -3.77 6.43
C ALA A 24 3.43 -5.15 6.86
N GLY A 25 2.52 -6.09 7.11
CA GLY A 25 2.88 -7.45 7.46
C GLY A 25 3.67 -8.15 6.36
N ALA A 26 3.29 -7.98 5.11
CA ALA A 26 4.00 -8.56 3.98
C ALA A 26 5.41 -7.99 3.83
N LEU A 27 5.60 -6.71 4.16
CA LEU A 27 6.91 -6.06 4.12
C LEU A 27 7.73 -6.27 5.41
N GLY A 28 7.16 -6.97 6.39
CA GLY A 28 7.84 -7.24 7.64
C GLY A 28 8.00 -6.02 8.55
N MET A 29 7.08 -5.07 8.48
CA MET A 29 7.16 -3.85 9.29
C MET A 29 5.86 -3.62 10.08
N LYS A 30 5.97 -2.82 11.14
CA LYS A 30 4.81 -2.41 11.92
C LYS A 30 3.99 -1.38 11.14
N VAL A 31 2.69 -1.30 11.43
CA VAL A 31 1.79 -0.36 10.75
C VAL A 31 2.28 1.08 10.87
N GLY A 32 2.77 1.49 12.05
CA GLY A 32 3.34 2.83 12.24
C GLY A 32 4.54 3.09 11.33
N SER A 33 5.44 2.12 11.21
CA SER A 33 6.58 2.21 10.31
C SER A 33 6.14 2.26 8.84
N PHE A 34 5.10 1.51 8.51
CA PHE A 34 4.52 1.52 7.18
C PHE A 34 4.00 2.91 6.79
N TYR A 35 3.25 3.57 7.66
CA TYR A 35 2.76 4.92 7.39
C TYR A 35 3.90 5.92 7.23
N THR A 36 4.97 5.79 8.02
CA THR A 36 6.16 6.60 7.86
C THR A 36 6.81 6.38 6.49
N ALA A 37 6.91 5.12 6.06
CA ALA A 37 7.47 4.78 4.76
C ALA A 37 6.62 5.36 3.61
N VAL A 38 5.30 5.30 3.72
CA VAL A 38 4.40 5.89 2.73
C VAL A 38 4.62 7.40 2.62
N THR A 39 4.72 8.08 3.76
CA THR A 39 4.98 9.52 3.78
C THR A 39 6.32 9.86 3.13
N ARG A 40 7.36 9.10 3.46
CA ARG A 40 8.70 9.30 2.89
C ARG A 40 8.73 9.08 1.39
N SER A 41 7.99 8.07 0.89
CA SER A 41 7.97 7.79 -0.54
C SER A 41 7.38 8.94 -1.36
N ARG A 42 6.53 9.75 -0.75
CA ARG A 42 5.93 10.93 -1.41
C ARG A 42 6.88 12.11 -1.49
N THR A 43 7.85 12.20 -0.55
CA THR A 43 8.73 13.35 -0.42
C THR A 43 10.16 13.10 -0.85
N TRP A 44 10.58 11.84 -0.94
CA TRP A 44 11.97 11.48 -1.23
C TRP A 44 12.10 10.77 -2.57
N GLU A 45 12.95 11.30 -3.44
CA GLU A 45 13.24 10.73 -4.75
C GLU A 45 13.97 9.39 -4.69
N ASN A 46 14.69 9.13 -3.60
CA ASN A 46 15.48 7.91 -3.40
C ASN A 46 14.80 6.88 -2.51
N SER A 47 13.48 6.89 -2.46
CA SER A 47 12.74 5.91 -1.71
C SER A 47 12.90 4.51 -2.31
N LYS A 48 13.11 3.51 -1.45
CA LYS A 48 13.22 2.11 -1.87
C LYS A 48 11.88 1.56 -2.39
N TYR A 49 10.78 2.02 -1.80
CA TYR A 49 9.44 1.56 -2.12
C TYR A 49 8.59 2.70 -2.65
N ASP A 50 7.74 2.39 -3.61
CA ASP A 50 6.67 3.27 -4.04
C ASP A 50 5.35 2.68 -3.60
N PHE A 51 4.41 3.56 -3.26
CA PHE A 51 3.09 3.16 -2.80
C PHE A 51 2.01 3.86 -3.60
N VAL A 52 1.05 3.09 -4.08
CA VAL A 52 -0.17 3.61 -4.68
C VAL A 52 -1.28 3.44 -3.67
N ILE A 53 -2.02 4.51 -3.39
CA ILE A 53 -3.10 4.50 -2.41
C ILE A 53 -4.40 4.78 -3.15
N GLU A 54 -5.35 3.87 -3.00
CA GLU A 54 -6.68 4.02 -3.58
C GLU A 54 -7.73 4.01 -2.47
N ASP A 55 -8.71 4.91 -2.59
CA ASP A 55 -9.88 4.88 -1.73
C ASP A 55 -10.93 3.98 -2.35
N ILE A 56 -11.21 2.87 -1.69
CA ILE A 56 -12.22 1.92 -2.14
C ILE A 56 -13.49 2.15 -1.34
N ASN A 57 -14.59 2.40 -2.05
CA ASN A 57 -15.90 2.50 -1.43
C ASN A 57 -16.35 1.08 -1.04
N GLU A 58 -16.49 0.83 0.26
CA GLU A 58 -16.89 -0.47 0.77
C GLU A 58 -18.22 -0.96 0.19
N ARG A 59 -19.18 -0.07 0.01
CA ARG A 59 -20.46 -0.44 -0.59
C ARG A 59 -20.30 -0.90 -2.03
N LYS A 60 -19.53 -0.13 -2.80
CA LYS A 60 -19.27 -0.49 -4.20
C LYS A 60 -18.46 -1.77 -4.29
N PHE A 61 -17.46 -1.92 -3.44
CA PHE A 61 -16.65 -3.12 -3.38
C PHE A 61 -17.50 -4.36 -3.08
N LYS A 62 -18.34 -4.28 -2.04
CA LYS A 62 -19.24 -5.38 -1.69
C LYS A 62 -20.25 -5.69 -2.79
N LYS A 63 -20.73 -4.67 -3.48
CA LYS A 63 -21.69 -4.84 -4.58
C LYS A 63 -21.07 -5.53 -5.77
N GLU A 64 -19.84 -5.20 -6.13
CA GLU A 64 -19.14 -5.77 -7.30
C GLU A 64 -18.48 -7.11 -7.00
N TYR A 65 -17.98 -7.30 -5.79
CA TYR A 65 -17.21 -8.48 -5.39
C TYR A 65 -17.83 -9.26 -4.25
N ALA A 66 -19.02 -8.89 -3.81
CA ALA A 66 -19.70 -9.63 -2.77
C ALA A 66 -20.05 -11.01 -3.24
N LEU A 67 -19.57 -11.91 -2.53
CA LEU A 67 -19.74 -13.31 -2.77
C LEU A 67 -20.93 -13.85 -1.98
#